data_720cb0cbdd188a275a9d26ae4a54579d
#
_entry.id   720cb0cbdd188a275a9d26ae4a54579d
#
_cell.length_a   1.000
_cell.length_b   1.000
_cell.length_c   1.000
_cell.angle_alpha   90.00
_cell.angle_beta   90.00
_cell.angle_gamma   90.00
#
_symmetry.space_group_name_H-M   'P 1'
#
loop_
_entity.id
_entity.type
_entity.pdbx_description
1 polymer ?
#
loop_
_entity_poly.entity_id
_entity_poly.type
_entity_poly.pdbx_seq_one_letter_code
_entity_poly.pdbx_strand_id
1 'polypeptide(L)'
;MPSWTNALRTHYRWIIVAAGGVLGCVAIGGLFSLPVLLRPIAQDTGWSTTGISTAMTFAFIALALASIAWGHLSDRVGPRIVVLAGALLLTTGLALASLATSLVAFQLLFGVVVGVSAAAIFAPMMACVTGWFDTRRSLAVSLVSAGMGMAPMTMSPLVAWLVQTHHWRTTLQIVAALVAALMVPVAWLVRRPPALAQPRATAATGAAQEPALSVGQALRSAPFAILVLTSFLSCATHSGPIFHTVSYAVTCGIPLMAAVSIYSLEGLAGMGGRLVFGLLGDRFGAARVLVLALLAQAVVALGYVFTRQLGSFYTVAALFGFTYAGVMPLFAVIARENFPLRMMGTVIGGTTMASSLGMALGPVVGGLIYDTFTSYAGLFIGAFSLGIGAFLCALAFTRLPRRQMVAVVA
;
A
#
# COMPACT_ATOMS: atom_id res chain seq x y z
N MET A 1 28.46 19.33 -27.57
CA MET A 1 28.56 18.89 -26.18
C MET A 1 27.19 18.38 -25.64
N PRO A 2 26.62 17.31 -26.18
CA PRO A 2 25.35 16.77 -25.65
C PRO A 2 25.47 15.46 -24.87
N SER A 3 26.66 14.84 -24.76
CA SER A 3 26.76 13.46 -24.23
C SER A 3 26.79 13.35 -22.70
N TRP A 4 27.41 14.25 -22.01
CA TRP A 4 27.57 14.22 -20.55
C TRP A 4 26.25 14.50 -19.79
N THR A 5 25.44 15.43 -20.28
CA THR A 5 24.14 15.78 -19.68
C THR A 5 23.12 14.65 -19.82
N ASN A 6 23.17 13.90 -20.92
CA ASN A 6 22.29 12.76 -21.15
C ASN A 6 22.70 11.54 -20.30
N ALA A 7 24.00 11.28 -20.16
CA ALA A 7 24.50 10.22 -19.29
C ALA A 7 24.15 10.49 -17.81
N LEU A 8 24.34 11.72 -17.33
CA LEU A 8 23.93 12.12 -15.97
C LEU A 8 22.41 11.98 -15.75
N ARG A 9 21.59 12.37 -16.74
CA ARG A 9 20.13 12.18 -16.68
C ARG A 9 19.73 10.71 -16.64
N THR A 10 20.41 9.87 -17.42
CA THR A 10 20.14 8.42 -17.47
C THR A 10 20.46 7.73 -16.15
N HIS A 11 21.51 8.13 -15.44
CA HIS A 11 21.83 7.58 -14.13
C HIS A 11 20.92 8.16 -13.04
N TYR A 12 20.60 9.45 -13.11
CA TYR A 12 19.80 10.10 -12.07
C TYR A 12 18.38 9.55 -11.93
N ARG A 13 17.75 9.10 -13.03
CA ARG A 13 16.41 8.46 -12.97
C ARG A 13 16.40 7.21 -12.09
N TRP A 14 17.50 6.44 -12.04
CA TRP A 14 17.62 5.28 -11.17
C TRP A 14 17.84 5.67 -9.70
N ILE A 15 18.48 6.81 -9.44
CA ILE A 15 18.56 7.39 -8.10
C ILE A 15 17.15 7.76 -7.60
N ILE A 16 16.30 8.31 -8.46
CA ILE A 16 14.90 8.60 -8.11
C ILE A 16 14.12 7.31 -7.77
N VAL A 17 14.35 6.22 -8.51
CA VAL A 17 13.73 4.92 -8.22
C VAL A 17 14.20 4.38 -6.87
N ALA A 18 15.52 4.39 -6.61
CA ALA A 18 16.07 3.96 -5.34
C ALA A 18 15.55 4.83 -4.18
N ALA A 19 15.54 6.15 -4.35
CA ALA A 19 14.98 7.08 -3.38
C ALA A 19 13.51 6.79 -3.10
N GLY A 20 12.69 6.56 -4.14
CA GLY A 20 11.29 6.19 -4.00
C GLY A 20 11.09 4.87 -3.24
N GLY A 21 11.91 3.86 -3.52
CA GLY A 21 11.90 2.59 -2.80
C GLY A 21 12.23 2.74 -1.32
N VAL A 22 13.28 3.49 -0.99
CA VAL A 22 13.69 3.75 0.41
C VAL A 22 12.63 4.57 1.14
N LEU A 23 12.18 5.69 0.55
CA LEU A 23 11.15 6.55 1.14
C LEU A 23 9.87 5.78 1.41
N GLY A 24 9.43 4.97 0.45
CA GLY A 24 8.25 4.13 0.58
C GLY A 24 8.42 3.01 1.60
N CYS A 25 9.58 2.35 1.64
CA CYS A 25 9.91 1.33 2.64
C CYS A 25 9.84 1.91 4.07
N VAL A 26 10.49 3.04 4.31
CA VAL A 26 10.53 3.66 5.63
C VAL A 26 9.15 4.21 6.03
N ALA A 27 8.40 4.80 5.09
CA ALA A 27 7.05 5.30 5.35
C ALA A 27 6.07 4.17 5.71
N ILE A 28 6.09 3.06 4.94
CA ILE A 28 5.31 1.86 5.27
C ILE A 28 5.78 1.26 6.59
N GLY A 29 7.08 1.18 6.82
CA GLY A 29 7.65 0.66 8.07
C GLY A 29 7.22 1.44 9.29
N GLY A 30 7.18 2.78 9.20
CA GLY A 30 6.66 3.65 10.25
C GLY A 30 5.16 3.42 10.50
N LEU A 31 4.36 3.35 9.43
CA LEU A 31 2.92 3.08 9.52
C LEU A 31 2.66 1.67 10.10
N PHE A 32 3.35 0.65 9.62
CA PHE A 32 3.19 -0.74 10.05
C PHE A 32 4.04 -1.13 11.26
N SER A 33 4.60 -0.18 12.00
CA SER A 33 5.17 -0.42 13.32
C SER A 33 4.09 -0.78 14.36
N LEU A 34 2.86 -0.26 14.19
CA LEU A 34 1.76 -0.47 15.14
C LEU A 34 1.34 -1.93 15.33
N PRO A 35 1.24 -2.79 14.30
CA PRO A 35 0.97 -4.22 14.48
C PRO A 35 1.94 -4.92 15.44
N VAL A 36 3.23 -4.55 15.40
CA VAL A 36 4.26 -5.09 16.29
C VAL A 36 4.11 -4.55 17.70
N LEU A 37 3.74 -3.29 17.84
CA LEU A 37 3.59 -2.58 19.12
C LEU A 37 2.23 -2.78 19.79
N LEU A 38 1.25 -3.37 19.11
CA LEU A 38 -0.13 -3.48 19.57
C LEU A 38 -0.23 -4.09 20.97
N ARG A 39 0.40 -5.23 21.19
CA ARG A 39 0.40 -5.90 22.49
C ARG A 39 1.22 -5.18 23.55
N PRO A 40 2.47 -4.77 23.30
CA PRO A 40 3.24 -3.96 24.26
C PRO A 40 2.49 -2.72 24.73
N ILE A 41 1.81 -2.00 23.82
CA ILE A 41 1.01 -0.81 24.18
C ILE A 41 -0.19 -1.22 25.03
N ALA A 42 -0.95 -2.26 24.65
CA ALA A 42 -2.12 -2.70 25.40
C ALA A 42 -1.76 -3.15 26.82
N GLN A 43 -0.63 -3.84 26.99
CA GLN A 43 -0.15 -4.31 28.29
C GLN A 43 0.30 -3.18 29.22
N ASP A 44 0.94 -2.14 28.67
CA ASP A 44 1.45 -1.02 29.44
C ASP A 44 0.35 -0.01 29.83
N THR A 45 -0.56 0.28 28.90
CA THR A 45 -1.55 1.35 29.07
C THR A 45 -2.91 0.87 29.55
N GLY A 46 -3.20 -0.43 29.42
CA GLY A 46 -4.54 -0.97 29.65
C GLY A 46 -5.57 -0.58 28.58
N TRP A 47 -5.15 0.03 27.46
CA TRP A 47 -6.06 0.37 26.39
C TRP A 47 -6.53 -0.87 25.63
N SER A 48 -7.78 -0.86 25.19
CA SER A 48 -8.35 -1.97 24.43
C SER A 48 -7.64 -2.18 23.10
N THR A 49 -7.60 -3.42 22.62
CA THR A 49 -7.05 -3.77 21.32
C THR A 49 -7.77 -3.02 20.19
N THR A 50 -9.11 -2.90 20.29
CA THR A 50 -9.91 -2.09 19.37
C THR A 50 -9.45 -0.63 19.36
N GLY A 51 -9.28 -0.04 20.54
CA GLY A 51 -8.87 1.36 20.67
C GLY A 51 -7.53 1.64 20.00
N ILE A 52 -6.53 0.80 20.23
CA ILE A 52 -5.20 0.95 19.62
C ILE A 52 -5.28 0.70 18.11
N SER A 53 -5.98 -0.37 17.68
CA SER A 53 -6.12 -0.72 16.26
C SER A 53 -6.87 0.35 15.46
N THR A 54 -7.80 1.08 16.08
CA THR A 54 -8.55 2.18 15.44
C THR A 54 -7.61 3.30 14.97
N ALA A 55 -6.44 3.49 15.61
CA ALA A 55 -5.41 4.40 15.11
C ALA A 55 -4.98 4.05 13.67
N MET A 56 -4.85 2.76 13.35
CA MET A 56 -4.51 2.32 11.99
C MET A 56 -5.67 2.55 11.00
N THR A 57 -6.90 2.37 11.46
CA THR A 57 -8.11 2.72 10.66
C THR A 57 -8.11 4.22 10.31
N PHE A 58 -7.85 5.09 11.29
CA PHE A 58 -7.74 6.52 11.05
C PHE A 58 -6.58 6.85 10.11
N ALA A 59 -5.46 6.12 10.20
CA ALA A 59 -4.33 6.31 9.31
C ALA A 59 -4.70 6.02 7.84
N PHE A 60 -5.40 4.94 7.55
CA PHE A 60 -5.83 4.64 6.20
C PHE A 60 -6.90 5.59 5.66
N ILE A 61 -7.84 6.02 6.50
CA ILE A 61 -8.83 7.04 6.12
C ILE A 61 -8.14 8.37 5.82
N ALA A 62 -7.23 8.81 6.71
CA ALA A 62 -6.48 10.04 6.53
C ALA A 62 -5.58 9.99 5.29
N LEU A 63 -4.93 8.84 5.03
CA LEU A 63 -4.14 8.58 3.82
C LEU A 63 -5.01 8.70 2.58
N ALA A 64 -6.19 8.07 2.56
CA ALA A 64 -7.10 8.12 1.43
C ALA A 64 -7.52 9.56 1.08
N LEU A 65 -7.94 10.33 2.08
CA LEU A 65 -8.38 11.70 1.90
C LEU A 65 -7.23 12.66 1.55
N ALA A 66 -6.08 12.53 2.23
CA ALA A 66 -4.92 13.39 2.01
C ALA A 66 -4.22 13.14 0.67
N SER A 67 -4.35 11.94 0.08
CA SER A 67 -3.68 11.58 -1.19
C SER A 67 -4.02 12.54 -2.32
N ILE A 68 -5.27 12.98 -2.41
CA ILE A 68 -5.73 13.92 -3.45
C ILE A 68 -5.08 15.28 -3.23
N ALA A 69 -5.07 15.78 -1.98
CA ALA A 69 -4.51 17.09 -1.64
C ALA A 69 -2.99 17.14 -1.87
N TRP A 70 -2.25 16.12 -1.42
CA TRP A 70 -0.81 16.03 -1.63
C TRP A 70 -0.42 15.82 -3.08
N GLY A 71 -1.21 15.05 -3.85
CA GLY A 71 -1.02 14.90 -5.30
C GLY A 71 -1.11 16.26 -6.00
N HIS A 72 -2.18 17.01 -5.74
CA HIS A 72 -2.37 18.34 -6.32
C HIS A 72 -1.27 19.33 -5.88
N LEU A 73 -0.89 19.31 -4.62
CA LEU A 73 0.19 20.16 -4.10
C LEU A 73 1.54 19.79 -4.76
N SER A 74 1.81 18.49 -4.96
CA SER A 74 3.02 18.02 -5.63
C SER A 74 3.13 18.53 -7.07
N ASP A 75 2.01 18.61 -7.79
CA ASP A 75 1.98 19.16 -9.15
C ASP A 75 2.36 20.65 -9.16
N ARG A 76 1.96 21.39 -8.13
CA ARG A 76 2.23 22.85 -8.03
C ARG A 76 3.64 23.15 -7.52
N VAL A 77 3.99 22.67 -6.33
CA VAL A 77 5.25 23.03 -5.64
C VAL A 77 6.39 22.06 -5.92
N GLY A 78 6.08 20.88 -6.49
CA GLY A 78 7.03 19.83 -6.84
C GLY A 78 7.16 18.73 -5.79
N PRO A 79 7.57 17.51 -6.22
CA PRO A 79 7.56 16.32 -5.38
C PRO A 79 8.53 16.43 -4.19
N ARG A 80 9.67 17.11 -4.35
CA ARG A 80 10.67 17.25 -3.27
C ARG A 80 10.07 17.89 -2.01
N ILE A 81 9.40 19.03 -2.17
CA ILE A 81 8.86 19.80 -1.04
C ILE A 81 7.79 18.98 -0.33
N VAL A 82 6.92 18.33 -1.09
CA VAL A 82 5.84 17.50 -0.55
C VAL A 82 6.39 16.28 0.19
N VAL A 83 7.37 15.59 -0.38
CA VAL A 83 8.01 14.42 0.25
C VAL A 83 8.79 14.82 1.50
N LEU A 84 9.48 15.96 1.50
CA LEU A 84 10.14 16.50 2.71
C LEU A 84 9.12 16.84 3.80
N ALA A 85 8.02 17.50 3.45
CA ALA A 85 6.94 17.78 4.39
C ALA A 85 6.35 16.48 4.96
N GLY A 86 6.13 15.47 4.11
CA GLY A 86 5.70 14.13 4.53
C GLY A 86 6.68 13.45 5.48
N ALA A 87 7.98 13.50 5.19
CA ALA A 87 9.02 12.95 6.06
C ALA A 87 9.05 13.60 7.44
N LEU A 88 8.96 14.94 7.49
CA LEU A 88 8.91 15.70 8.75
C LEU A 88 7.61 15.41 9.52
N LEU A 89 6.46 15.37 8.84
CA LEU A 89 5.19 15.03 9.47
C LEU A 89 5.18 13.60 10.01
N LEU A 90 5.78 12.63 9.30
CA LEU A 90 5.89 11.25 9.78
C LEU A 90 6.75 11.18 11.04
N THR A 91 7.91 11.83 11.01
CA THR A 91 8.81 11.92 12.16
C THR A 91 8.12 12.51 13.38
N THR A 92 7.50 13.69 13.21
CA THR A 92 6.81 14.36 14.31
C THR A 92 5.59 13.61 14.79
N GLY A 93 4.82 12.98 13.89
CA GLY A 93 3.67 12.14 14.23
C GLY A 93 4.05 10.96 15.12
N LEU A 94 5.11 10.22 14.75
CA LEU A 94 5.62 9.09 15.55
C LEU A 94 6.20 9.56 16.90
N ALA A 95 7.00 10.64 16.89
CA ALA A 95 7.58 11.19 18.10
C ALA A 95 6.50 11.69 19.09
N LEU A 96 5.49 12.41 18.62
CA LEU A 96 4.39 12.89 19.46
C LEU A 96 3.47 11.74 19.91
N ALA A 97 3.24 10.73 19.05
CA ALA A 97 2.48 9.53 19.45
C ALA A 97 3.14 8.78 20.61
N SER A 98 4.48 8.79 20.70
CA SER A 98 5.21 8.20 21.83
C SER A 98 4.95 8.93 23.16
N LEU A 99 4.55 10.20 23.12
CA LEU A 99 4.26 11.03 24.30
C LEU A 99 2.77 11.03 24.67
N ALA A 100 1.93 10.34 23.89
CA ALA A 100 0.49 10.33 24.13
C ALA A 100 0.16 9.69 25.49
N THR A 101 -0.64 10.41 26.28
CA THR A 101 -1.11 9.97 27.62
C THR A 101 -2.54 9.45 27.59
N SER A 102 -3.28 9.71 26.49
CA SER A 102 -4.63 9.21 26.27
C SER A 102 -4.75 8.48 24.95
N LEU A 103 -5.68 7.53 24.90
CA LEU A 103 -5.97 6.75 23.69
C LEU A 103 -6.36 7.65 22.51
N VAL A 104 -7.19 8.67 22.76
CA VAL A 104 -7.62 9.61 21.70
C VAL A 104 -6.44 10.41 21.15
N ALA A 105 -5.53 10.89 22.01
CA ALA A 105 -4.32 11.58 21.56
C ALA A 105 -3.44 10.64 20.70
N PHE A 106 -3.29 9.38 21.12
CA PHE A 106 -2.56 8.37 20.35
C PHE A 106 -3.22 8.12 18.98
N GLN A 107 -4.53 7.94 18.93
CA GLN A 107 -5.29 7.74 17.70
C GLN A 107 -5.17 8.92 16.74
N LEU A 108 -5.19 10.16 17.22
CA LEU A 108 -5.01 11.34 16.39
C LEU A 108 -3.56 11.47 15.89
N LEU A 109 -2.60 11.32 16.79
CA LEU A 109 -1.18 11.51 16.43
C LEU A 109 -0.65 10.38 15.57
N PHE A 110 -0.83 9.12 15.98
CA PHE A 110 -0.42 7.97 15.18
C PHE A 110 -1.36 7.75 13.99
N GLY A 111 -2.67 7.84 14.19
CA GLY A 111 -3.62 7.60 13.12
C GLY A 111 -3.61 8.72 12.07
N VAL A 112 -4.12 9.91 12.44
CA VAL A 112 -4.34 10.96 11.44
C VAL A 112 -3.02 11.53 10.92
N VAL A 113 -2.08 11.93 11.81
CA VAL A 113 -0.85 12.60 11.38
C VAL A 113 0.05 11.65 10.59
N VAL A 114 0.24 10.38 11.03
CA VAL A 114 1.04 9.40 10.29
C VAL A 114 0.36 9.03 8.97
N GLY A 115 -0.97 8.87 8.95
CA GLY A 115 -1.72 8.60 7.72
C GLY A 115 -1.59 9.71 6.67
N VAL A 116 -1.77 10.97 7.09
CA VAL A 116 -1.56 12.14 6.22
C VAL A 116 -0.13 12.19 5.70
N SER A 117 0.86 11.91 6.55
CA SER A 117 2.27 11.94 6.16
C SER A 117 2.62 10.85 5.14
N ALA A 118 2.08 9.64 5.29
CA ALA A 118 2.29 8.55 4.35
C ALA A 118 1.73 8.89 2.95
N ALA A 119 0.58 9.55 2.88
CA ALA A 119 0.00 10.02 1.63
C ALA A 119 0.91 10.99 0.87
N ALA A 120 1.68 11.84 1.57
CA ALA A 120 2.64 12.76 0.96
C ALA A 120 3.84 12.04 0.31
N ILE A 121 4.05 10.77 0.61
CA ILE A 121 5.14 9.97 0.05
C ILE A 121 4.66 9.16 -1.16
N PHE A 122 3.55 8.41 -1.03
CA PHE A 122 3.17 7.40 -2.02
C PHE A 122 2.77 8.00 -3.37
N ALA A 123 1.74 8.84 -3.40
CA ALA A 123 1.22 9.38 -4.64
C ALA A 123 2.24 10.30 -5.36
N PRO A 124 2.92 11.27 -4.68
CA PRO A 124 3.93 12.10 -5.33
C PRO A 124 5.13 11.34 -5.85
N MET A 125 5.62 10.30 -5.14
CA MET A 125 6.76 9.51 -5.60
C MET A 125 6.41 8.66 -6.82
N MET A 126 5.23 8.02 -6.85
CA MET A 126 4.77 7.27 -8.02
C MET A 126 4.62 8.17 -9.25
N ALA A 127 4.01 9.35 -9.09
CA ALA A 127 3.90 10.34 -10.16
C ALA A 127 5.29 10.83 -10.62
N CYS A 128 6.21 11.09 -9.69
CA CYS A 128 7.56 11.50 -10.00
C CYS A 128 8.31 10.44 -10.81
N VAL A 129 8.32 9.20 -10.35
CA VAL A 129 9.01 8.08 -11.03
C VAL A 129 8.46 7.87 -12.44
N THR A 130 7.14 7.86 -12.61
CA THR A 130 6.53 7.70 -13.94
C THR A 130 6.90 8.82 -14.92
N GLY A 131 7.16 10.03 -14.41
CA GLY A 131 7.57 11.17 -15.23
C GLY A 131 9.06 11.18 -15.64
N TRP A 132 9.92 10.41 -14.94
CA TRP A 132 11.36 10.28 -15.26
C TRP A 132 11.64 9.23 -16.35
N PHE A 133 10.68 8.36 -16.67
CA PHE A 133 10.86 7.25 -17.60
C PHE A 133 9.90 7.33 -18.78
N ASP A 134 10.44 7.43 -19.98
CA ASP A 134 9.68 7.30 -21.24
C ASP A 134 9.56 5.83 -21.65
N THR A 135 10.64 5.05 -21.43
CA THR A 135 10.71 3.61 -21.62
C THR A 135 10.94 2.91 -20.30
N ARG A 136 10.55 1.64 -20.17
CA ARG A 136 10.69 0.82 -18.93
C ARG A 136 9.99 1.41 -17.71
N ARG A 137 8.88 2.15 -17.95
CA ARG A 137 8.11 2.82 -16.89
C ARG A 137 7.55 1.82 -15.89
N SER A 138 7.02 0.68 -16.38
CA SER A 138 6.49 -0.39 -15.52
C SER A 138 7.56 -0.97 -14.61
N LEU A 139 8.76 -1.22 -15.14
CA LEU A 139 9.89 -1.71 -14.33
C LEU A 139 10.26 -0.72 -13.22
N ALA A 140 10.33 0.58 -13.53
CA ALA A 140 10.67 1.60 -12.55
C ALA A 140 9.64 1.65 -11.40
N VAL A 141 8.35 1.63 -11.73
CA VAL A 141 7.25 1.58 -10.74
C VAL A 141 7.28 0.30 -9.92
N SER A 142 7.54 -0.85 -10.56
CA SER A 142 7.66 -2.15 -9.89
C SER A 142 8.81 -2.18 -8.90
N LEU A 143 9.95 -1.58 -9.22
CA LEU A 143 11.10 -1.50 -8.31
C LEU A 143 10.82 -0.62 -7.08
N VAL A 144 10.14 0.51 -7.27
CA VAL A 144 9.68 1.34 -6.13
C VAL A 144 8.70 0.56 -5.26
N SER A 145 7.73 -0.14 -5.88
CA SER A 145 6.77 -0.98 -5.15
C SER A 145 7.45 -2.15 -4.42
N ALA A 146 8.49 -2.74 -5.02
CA ALA A 146 9.29 -3.77 -4.36
C ALA A 146 10.01 -3.22 -3.12
N GLY A 147 10.60 -2.01 -3.22
CA GLY A 147 11.18 -1.31 -2.08
C GLY A 147 10.17 -1.11 -0.94
N MET A 148 8.95 -0.67 -1.26
CA MET A 148 7.88 -0.57 -0.26
C MET A 148 7.56 -1.93 0.38
N GLY A 149 7.56 -3.00 -0.40
CA GLY A 149 7.33 -4.37 0.08
C GLY A 149 8.42 -4.92 1.00
N MET A 150 9.58 -4.25 1.10
CA MET A 150 10.65 -4.64 2.03
C MET A 150 10.38 -4.22 3.48
N ALA A 151 9.42 -3.35 3.75
CA ALA A 151 9.15 -2.83 5.09
C ALA A 151 8.89 -3.95 6.14
N PRO A 152 8.05 -4.97 5.88
CA PRO A 152 7.86 -6.07 6.82
C PRO A 152 9.13 -6.87 7.11
N MET A 153 10.07 -6.91 6.15
CA MET A 153 11.34 -7.65 6.30
C MET A 153 12.42 -6.86 7.02
N THR A 154 12.33 -5.54 7.03
CA THR A 154 13.36 -4.65 7.57
C THR A 154 12.90 -3.92 8.82
N MET A 155 11.85 -3.13 8.71
CA MET A 155 11.38 -2.28 9.81
C MET A 155 10.66 -3.07 10.92
N SER A 156 9.87 -4.10 10.56
CA SER A 156 9.12 -4.86 11.58
C SER A 156 10.03 -5.65 12.52
N PRO A 157 11.07 -6.39 12.05
CA PRO A 157 12.04 -7.02 12.95
C PRO A 157 12.82 -6.02 13.80
N LEU A 158 13.18 -4.85 13.22
CA LEU A 158 13.85 -3.79 13.96
C LEU A 158 12.97 -3.27 15.12
N VAL A 159 11.69 -2.98 14.84
CA VAL A 159 10.74 -2.51 15.86
C VAL A 159 10.54 -3.60 16.94
N ALA A 160 10.45 -4.87 16.53
CA ALA A 160 10.29 -5.99 17.47
C ALA A 160 11.53 -6.15 18.39
N TRP A 161 12.73 -6.00 17.86
CA TRP A 161 13.96 -6.02 18.64
C TRP A 161 14.04 -4.83 19.60
N LEU A 162 13.72 -3.63 19.13
CA LEU A 162 13.72 -2.43 19.94
C LEU A 162 12.74 -2.52 21.11
N VAL A 163 11.52 -3.03 20.88
CA VAL A 163 10.50 -3.10 21.93
C VAL A 163 10.77 -4.18 22.98
N GLN A 164 11.64 -5.14 22.67
CA GLN A 164 12.12 -6.12 23.66
C GLN A 164 13.20 -5.54 24.58
N THR A 165 13.97 -4.57 24.09
CA THR A 165 15.09 -3.95 24.84
C THR A 165 14.71 -2.62 25.44
N HIS A 166 13.68 -1.96 24.91
CA HIS A 166 13.24 -0.65 25.33
C HIS A 166 11.72 -0.63 25.52
N HIS A 167 11.22 0.32 26.29
CA HIS A 167 9.80 0.60 26.40
C HIS A 167 9.22 1.03 25.04
N TRP A 168 7.94 0.73 24.74
CA TRP A 168 7.31 1.04 23.45
C TRP A 168 7.38 2.54 23.08
N ARG A 169 7.33 3.43 24.07
CA ARG A 169 7.48 4.89 23.87
C ARG A 169 8.87 5.23 23.32
N THR A 170 9.90 4.71 23.95
CA THR A 170 11.30 4.88 23.51
C THR A 170 11.51 4.23 22.15
N THR A 171 10.90 3.08 21.89
CA THR A 171 10.92 2.43 20.58
C THR A 171 10.35 3.34 19.49
N LEU A 172 9.19 3.98 19.71
CA LEU A 172 8.62 4.93 18.76
C LEU A 172 9.51 6.17 18.53
N GLN A 173 10.18 6.67 19.59
CA GLN A 173 11.14 7.78 19.46
C GLN A 173 12.34 7.40 18.61
N ILE A 174 12.90 6.20 18.82
CA ILE A 174 14.01 5.69 18.02
C ILE A 174 13.57 5.51 16.57
N VAL A 175 12.37 4.94 16.33
CA VAL A 175 11.81 4.82 14.97
C VAL A 175 11.61 6.19 14.33
N ALA A 176 11.11 7.18 15.05
CA ALA A 176 10.98 8.55 14.55
C ALA A 176 12.34 9.16 14.16
N ALA A 177 13.37 8.97 15.00
CA ALA A 177 14.73 9.42 14.69
C ALA A 177 15.30 8.73 13.44
N LEU A 178 15.09 7.42 13.29
CA LEU A 178 15.49 6.66 12.10
C LEU A 178 14.75 7.15 10.84
N VAL A 179 13.45 7.39 10.96
CA VAL A 179 12.64 7.98 9.88
C VAL A 179 13.23 9.31 9.44
N ALA A 180 13.53 10.22 10.37
CA ALA A 180 14.16 11.50 10.07
C ALA A 180 15.53 11.32 9.39
N ALA A 181 16.39 10.48 9.97
CA ALA A 181 17.77 10.25 9.50
C ALA A 181 17.81 9.63 8.10
N LEU A 182 16.85 8.80 7.73
CA LEU A 182 16.78 8.14 6.42
C LEU A 182 15.99 8.96 5.41
N MET A 183 14.78 9.42 5.77
CA MET A 183 13.89 10.04 4.80
C MET A 183 14.28 11.46 4.43
N VAL A 184 14.73 12.27 5.39
CA VAL A 184 15.06 13.68 5.10
C VAL A 184 16.21 13.80 4.09
N PRO A 185 17.36 13.13 4.26
CA PRO A 185 18.43 13.17 3.24
C PRO A 185 18.01 12.61 1.89
N VAL A 186 17.27 11.48 1.89
CA VAL A 186 16.80 10.83 0.65
C VAL A 186 15.77 11.71 -0.07
N ALA A 187 14.91 12.43 0.64
CA ALA A 187 13.95 13.35 0.04
C ALA A 187 14.63 14.52 -0.69
N TRP A 188 15.83 14.95 -0.25
CA TRP A 188 16.63 15.94 -0.97
C TRP A 188 17.08 15.47 -2.35
N LEU A 189 17.20 14.17 -2.57
CA LEU A 189 17.53 13.58 -3.88
C LEU A 189 16.34 13.61 -4.85
N VAL A 190 15.11 13.81 -4.37
CA VAL A 190 13.93 13.86 -5.23
C VAL A 190 13.95 15.12 -6.07
N ARG A 191 13.81 14.99 -7.40
CA ARG A 191 13.77 16.11 -8.35
C ARG A 191 12.57 16.00 -9.28
N ARG A 192 12.09 17.15 -9.75
CA ARG A 192 11.02 17.20 -10.76
C ARG A 192 11.46 16.47 -12.03
N PRO A 193 10.58 15.69 -12.66
CA PRO A 193 10.84 15.10 -13.97
C PRO A 193 11.12 16.20 -15.02
N PRO A 194 12.07 15.99 -15.93
CA PRO A 194 12.42 16.96 -16.98
C PRO A 194 11.21 17.34 -17.86
N ALA A 195 10.32 16.39 -18.14
CA ALA A 195 9.12 16.62 -18.96
C ALA A 195 8.12 17.61 -18.31
N LEU A 196 8.13 17.77 -16.99
CA LEU A 196 7.28 18.73 -16.27
C LEU A 196 7.99 20.08 -16.07
N ALA A 197 9.28 20.17 -16.39
CA ALA A 197 10.06 21.42 -16.29
C ALA A 197 9.96 22.27 -17.57
N GLN A 198 9.43 21.72 -18.67
CA GLN A 198 9.19 22.48 -19.89
C GLN A 198 7.82 23.15 -19.82
N PRO A 199 7.70 24.46 -20.14
CA PRO A 199 6.43 25.10 -20.35
C PRO A 199 5.66 24.29 -21.42
N ARG A 200 4.38 24.06 -21.16
CA ARG A 200 3.46 23.39 -22.09
C ARG A 200 3.50 24.18 -23.42
N ALA A 201 4.43 23.83 -24.28
CA ALA A 201 4.36 24.28 -25.68
C ALA A 201 3.04 23.71 -26.22
N THR A 202 2.17 24.61 -26.63
CA THR A 202 0.92 24.39 -27.30
C THR A 202 0.97 23.15 -28.19
N ALA A 203 0.31 22.09 -27.76
CA ALA A 203 -0.01 20.99 -28.66
C ALA A 203 -1.01 21.54 -29.68
N ALA A 204 -0.45 21.97 -30.79
CA ALA A 204 -1.21 22.36 -31.97
C ALA A 204 -1.85 21.10 -32.58
N THR A 205 -3.14 21.21 -32.79
CA THR A 205 -3.91 20.78 -33.95
C THR A 205 -3.76 19.35 -34.48
N GLY A 206 -4.89 18.63 -34.49
CA GLY A 206 -5.19 17.74 -35.62
C GLY A 206 -5.18 16.24 -35.35
N ALA A 207 -5.79 15.77 -34.28
CA ALA A 207 -6.28 14.40 -34.28
C ALA A 207 -7.80 14.43 -34.06
N ALA A 208 -8.54 13.81 -34.96
CA ALA A 208 -9.98 13.66 -34.90
C ALA A 208 -10.42 13.20 -33.53
N GLN A 209 -11.25 13.97 -32.87
CA GLN A 209 -11.84 13.67 -31.58
C GLN A 209 -12.83 12.51 -31.77
N GLU A 210 -12.44 11.29 -31.42
CA GLU A 210 -13.44 10.29 -31.04
C GLU A 210 -14.30 10.86 -29.89
N PRO A 211 -15.62 10.52 -29.84
CA PRO A 211 -16.51 11.00 -28.80
C PRO A 211 -15.94 10.59 -27.44
N ALA A 212 -15.33 11.57 -26.80
CA ALA A 212 -14.49 11.37 -25.66
C ALA A 212 -15.37 11.02 -24.45
N LEU A 213 -15.28 9.76 -23.98
CA LEU A 213 -15.83 9.37 -22.68
C LEU A 213 -15.45 10.43 -21.64
N SER A 214 -16.43 11.13 -21.09
CA SER A 214 -16.17 12.13 -20.06
C SER A 214 -15.74 11.43 -18.77
N VAL A 215 -14.98 12.12 -17.93
CA VAL A 215 -14.56 11.57 -16.61
C VAL A 215 -15.80 11.15 -15.81
N GLY A 216 -16.87 11.96 -15.83
CA GLY A 216 -18.13 11.63 -15.14
C GLY A 216 -18.82 10.37 -15.67
N GLN A 217 -18.77 10.14 -16.98
CA GLN A 217 -19.28 8.90 -17.58
C GLN A 217 -18.41 7.69 -17.23
N ALA A 218 -17.09 7.85 -17.18
CA ALA A 218 -16.18 6.81 -16.78
C ALA A 218 -16.42 6.38 -15.33
N LEU A 219 -16.55 7.33 -14.40
CA LEU A 219 -16.81 7.07 -12.99
C LEU A 219 -18.19 6.41 -12.73
N ARG A 220 -19.16 6.62 -13.62
CA ARG A 220 -20.49 5.96 -13.54
C ARG A 220 -20.56 4.66 -14.33
N SER A 221 -19.48 4.24 -14.96
CA SER A 221 -19.47 3.04 -15.79
C SER A 221 -19.39 1.76 -14.95
N ALA A 222 -20.02 0.67 -15.42
CA ALA A 222 -19.94 -0.63 -14.77
C ALA A 222 -18.51 -1.13 -14.59
N PRO A 223 -17.58 -1.01 -15.57
CA PRO A 223 -16.19 -1.39 -15.37
C PRO A 223 -15.52 -0.66 -14.20
N PHE A 224 -15.80 0.64 -14.01
CA PHE A 224 -15.25 1.41 -12.88
C PHE A 224 -15.83 0.95 -11.55
N ALA A 225 -17.14 0.77 -11.46
CA ALA A 225 -17.80 0.29 -10.26
C ALA A 225 -17.27 -1.10 -9.83
N ILE A 226 -17.13 -2.04 -10.79
CA ILE A 226 -16.56 -3.36 -10.54
C ILE A 226 -15.12 -3.25 -10.08
N LEU A 227 -14.30 -2.41 -10.71
CA LEU A 227 -12.91 -2.20 -10.37
C LEU A 227 -12.75 -1.68 -8.93
N VAL A 228 -13.49 -0.65 -8.57
CA VAL A 228 -13.50 -0.02 -7.25
C VAL A 228 -13.98 -0.98 -6.19
N LEU A 229 -15.11 -1.66 -6.43
CA LEU A 229 -15.67 -2.62 -5.47
C LEU A 229 -14.77 -3.83 -5.26
N THR A 230 -14.20 -4.38 -6.34
CA THR A 230 -13.25 -5.50 -6.24
C THR A 230 -11.99 -5.08 -5.49
N SER A 231 -11.44 -3.88 -5.74
CA SER A 231 -10.30 -3.34 -5.02
C SER A 231 -10.59 -3.16 -3.53
N PHE A 232 -11.75 -2.61 -3.19
CA PHE A 232 -12.20 -2.45 -1.80
C PHE A 232 -12.29 -3.81 -1.08
N LEU A 233 -13.03 -4.76 -1.65
CA LEU A 233 -13.22 -6.09 -1.07
C LEU A 233 -11.92 -6.88 -0.97
N SER A 234 -11.05 -6.82 -1.99
CA SER A 234 -9.73 -7.45 -1.95
C SER A 234 -8.87 -6.90 -0.82
N CYS A 235 -8.83 -5.57 -0.66
CA CYS A 235 -8.07 -4.94 0.41
C CYS A 235 -8.68 -5.18 1.78
N ALA A 236 -9.99 -5.20 1.91
CA ALA A 236 -10.67 -5.57 3.14
C ALA A 236 -10.37 -7.02 3.56
N THR A 237 -10.24 -7.93 2.58
CA THR A 237 -9.88 -9.35 2.82
C THR A 237 -8.52 -9.48 3.52
N HIS A 238 -7.50 -8.74 3.07
CA HIS A 238 -6.16 -8.91 3.61
C HIS A 238 -5.80 -7.94 4.74
N SER A 239 -6.60 -6.92 4.95
CA SER A 239 -6.35 -5.91 5.98
C SER A 239 -6.29 -6.50 7.39
N GLY A 240 -7.31 -7.29 7.77
CA GLY A 240 -7.35 -7.94 9.08
C GLY A 240 -6.18 -8.90 9.33
N PRO A 241 -5.94 -9.87 8.46
CA PRO A 241 -4.79 -10.76 8.56
C PRO A 241 -3.46 -10.01 8.65
N ILE A 242 -3.16 -9.08 7.75
CA ILE A 242 -1.90 -8.31 7.79
C ILE A 242 -1.70 -7.62 9.14
N PHE A 243 -2.75 -6.99 9.68
CA PHE A 243 -2.61 -6.22 10.91
C PHE A 243 -2.52 -7.10 12.16
N HIS A 244 -3.26 -8.21 12.21
CA HIS A 244 -3.42 -9.00 13.43
C HIS A 244 -2.62 -10.31 13.48
N THR A 245 -1.95 -10.75 12.41
CA THR A 245 -1.20 -12.02 12.38
C THR A 245 -0.11 -12.08 13.45
N VAL A 246 0.65 -11.01 13.66
CA VAL A 246 1.69 -10.97 14.71
C VAL A 246 1.05 -11.12 16.09
N SER A 247 0.01 -10.35 16.39
CA SER A 247 -0.71 -10.43 17.66
C SER A 247 -1.35 -11.81 17.86
N TYR A 248 -1.91 -12.39 16.81
CA TYR A 248 -2.49 -13.73 16.84
C TYR A 248 -1.44 -14.81 17.13
N ALA A 249 -0.29 -14.77 16.46
CA ALA A 249 0.80 -15.69 16.72
C ALA A 249 1.28 -15.61 18.19
N VAL A 250 1.38 -14.38 18.73
CA VAL A 250 1.74 -14.18 20.14
C VAL A 250 0.65 -14.73 21.09
N THR A 251 -0.66 -14.62 20.74
CA THR A 251 -1.72 -15.28 21.55
C THR A 251 -1.62 -16.80 21.52
N CYS A 252 -1.08 -17.37 20.45
CA CYS A 252 -0.80 -18.82 20.37
C CYS A 252 0.46 -19.26 21.11
N GLY A 253 1.12 -18.35 21.86
CA GLY A 253 2.34 -18.65 22.63
C GLY A 253 3.64 -18.53 21.84
N ILE A 254 3.60 -18.01 20.60
CA ILE A 254 4.80 -17.81 19.78
C ILE A 254 5.52 -16.54 20.27
N PRO A 255 6.84 -16.59 20.55
CA PRO A 255 7.61 -15.40 20.94
C PRO A 255 7.52 -14.29 19.88
N LEU A 256 7.53 -13.01 20.32
CA LEU A 256 7.33 -11.86 19.45
C LEU A 256 8.27 -11.84 18.23
N MET A 257 9.57 -12.14 18.41
CA MET A 257 10.52 -12.17 17.29
C MET A 257 10.16 -13.24 16.24
N ALA A 258 9.73 -14.43 16.69
CA ALA A 258 9.26 -15.47 15.78
C ALA A 258 7.93 -15.09 15.12
N ALA A 259 7.03 -14.42 15.83
CA ALA A 259 5.79 -13.91 15.27
C ALA A 259 6.05 -12.84 14.16
N VAL A 260 7.01 -11.95 14.39
CA VAL A 260 7.39 -10.94 13.40
C VAL A 260 8.11 -11.56 12.19
N SER A 261 8.86 -12.64 12.36
CA SER A 261 9.47 -13.33 11.22
C SER A 261 8.44 -13.97 10.29
N ILE A 262 7.26 -14.36 10.80
CA ILE A 262 6.10 -14.77 9.97
C ILE A 262 5.72 -13.63 9.02
N TYR A 263 5.59 -12.41 9.56
CA TYR A 263 5.23 -11.23 8.79
C TYR A 263 6.32 -10.84 7.78
N SER A 264 7.59 -11.03 8.14
CA SER A 264 8.72 -10.81 7.22
C SER A 264 8.69 -11.79 6.04
N LEU A 265 8.39 -13.08 6.30
CA LEU A 265 8.24 -14.10 5.26
C LEU A 265 7.04 -13.81 4.35
N GLU A 266 5.94 -13.32 4.90
CA GLU A 266 4.78 -12.87 4.14
C GLU A 266 5.15 -11.77 3.14
N GLY A 267 5.93 -10.77 3.58
CA GLY A 267 6.43 -9.70 2.72
C GLY A 267 7.35 -10.21 1.60
N LEU A 268 8.25 -11.14 1.92
CA LEU A 268 9.15 -11.77 0.95
C LEU A 268 8.39 -12.56 -0.11
N ALA A 269 7.46 -13.41 0.32
CA ALA A 269 6.59 -14.17 -0.59
C ALA A 269 5.75 -13.25 -1.46
N GLY A 270 5.30 -12.12 -0.91
CA GLY A 270 4.55 -11.10 -1.65
C GLY A 270 5.33 -10.48 -2.81
N MET A 271 6.66 -10.32 -2.68
CA MET A 271 7.49 -9.88 -3.81
C MET A 271 7.48 -10.91 -4.94
N GLY A 272 7.61 -12.20 -4.62
CA GLY A 272 7.48 -13.29 -5.59
C GLY A 272 6.11 -13.30 -6.27
N GLY A 273 5.05 -13.11 -5.50
CA GLY A 273 3.68 -13.05 -6.01
C GLY A 273 3.46 -11.96 -7.05
N ARG A 274 3.99 -10.75 -6.82
CA ARG A 274 3.90 -9.62 -7.77
C ARG A 274 4.54 -9.95 -9.12
N LEU A 275 5.70 -10.61 -9.10
CA LEU A 275 6.39 -11.02 -10.34
C LEU A 275 5.62 -12.13 -11.07
N VAL A 276 5.25 -13.17 -10.36
CA VAL A 276 4.58 -14.34 -10.96
C VAL A 276 3.21 -13.96 -11.52
N PHE A 277 2.39 -13.21 -10.76
CA PHE A 277 1.06 -12.82 -11.25
C PHE A 277 1.12 -11.77 -12.35
N GLY A 278 2.16 -10.94 -12.37
CA GLY A 278 2.44 -10.07 -13.52
C GLY A 278 2.69 -10.88 -14.80
N LEU A 279 3.58 -11.86 -14.74
CA LEU A 279 3.88 -12.76 -15.88
C LEU A 279 2.66 -13.60 -16.30
N LEU A 280 1.91 -14.13 -15.33
CA LEU A 280 0.68 -14.87 -15.60
C LEU A 280 -0.39 -13.98 -16.22
N GLY A 281 -0.50 -12.72 -15.76
CA GLY A 281 -1.41 -11.73 -16.31
C GLY A 281 -1.14 -11.42 -17.78
N ASP A 282 0.13 -11.28 -18.15
CA ASP A 282 0.56 -11.08 -19.53
C ASP A 282 0.25 -12.30 -20.41
N ARG A 283 0.39 -13.52 -19.86
CA ARG A 283 0.20 -14.77 -20.63
C ARG A 283 -1.27 -15.20 -20.75
N PHE A 284 -2.04 -15.11 -19.67
CA PHE A 284 -3.41 -15.65 -19.57
C PHE A 284 -4.50 -14.58 -19.53
N GLY A 285 -4.10 -13.29 -19.46
CA GLY A 285 -4.98 -12.13 -19.33
C GLY A 285 -5.23 -11.75 -17.87
N ALA A 286 -5.07 -10.46 -17.58
CA ALA A 286 -5.10 -9.91 -16.22
C ALA A 286 -6.40 -10.23 -15.46
N ALA A 287 -7.57 -10.14 -16.12
CA ALA A 287 -8.86 -10.40 -15.48
C ALA A 287 -9.01 -11.85 -15.01
N ARG A 288 -8.59 -12.83 -15.80
CA ARG A 288 -8.68 -14.25 -15.42
C ARG A 288 -7.74 -14.58 -14.26
N VAL A 289 -6.52 -14.07 -14.32
CA VAL A 289 -5.53 -14.27 -13.26
C VAL A 289 -6.00 -13.59 -11.97
N LEU A 290 -6.57 -12.37 -12.04
CA LEU A 290 -7.14 -11.68 -10.89
C LEU A 290 -8.23 -12.52 -10.20
N VAL A 291 -9.18 -13.06 -10.96
CA VAL A 291 -10.27 -13.89 -10.41
C VAL A 291 -9.72 -15.10 -9.63
N LEU A 292 -8.80 -15.85 -10.23
CA LEU A 292 -8.20 -17.02 -9.59
C LEU A 292 -7.36 -16.63 -8.36
N ALA A 293 -6.63 -15.53 -8.45
CA ALA A 293 -5.81 -15.03 -7.36
C ALA A 293 -6.64 -14.56 -6.16
N LEU A 294 -7.81 -13.92 -6.40
CA LEU A 294 -8.72 -13.49 -5.34
C LEU A 294 -9.37 -14.70 -4.64
N LEU A 295 -9.73 -15.74 -5.40
CA LEU A 295 -10.20 -16.99 -4.80
C LEU A 295 -9.11 -17.64 -3.93
N ALA A 296 -7.88 -17.72 -4.45
CA ALA A 296 -6.75 -18.24 -3.69
C ALA A 296 -6.49 -17.42 -2.42
N GLN A 297 -6.51 -16.07 -2.52
CA GLN A 297 -6.37 -15.18 -1.38
C GLN A 297 -7.45 -15.45 -0.30
N ALA A 298 -8.71 -15.62 -0.70
CA ALA A 298 -9.80 -15.93 0.23
C ALA A 298 -9.57 -17.26 0.95
N VAL A 299 -9.26 -18.32 0.21
CA VAL A 299 -9.04 -19.66 0.78
C VAL A 299 -7.85 -19.66 1.73
N VAL A 300 -6.75 -18.99 1.36
CA VAL A 300 -5.56 -18.91 2.20
C VAL A 300 -5.83 -18.08 3.46
N ALA A 301 -6.63 -17.00 3.38
CA ALA A 301 -7.04 -16.23 4.56
C ALA A 301 -7.80 -17.10 5.58
N LEU A 302 -8.66 -18.00 5.11
CA LEU A 302 -9.33 -18.98 5.98
C LEU A 302 -8.35 -19.94 6.64
N GLY A 303 -7.23 -20.24 5.98
CA GLY A 303 -6.17 -21.11 6.51
C GLY A 303 -5.62 -20.67 7.86
N TYR A 304 -5.62 -19.36 8.15
CA TYR A 304 -5.19 -18.84 9.46
C TYR A 304 -6.04 -19.37 10.63
N VAL A 305 -7.30 -19.73 10.42
CA VAL A 305 -8.17 -20.31 11.48
C VAL A 305 -7.57 -21.59 12.05
N PHE A 306 -6.84 -22.34 11.23
CA PHE A 306 -6.26 -23.64 11.60
C PHE A 306 -4.80 -23.54 12.06
N THR A 307 -4.20 -22.36 12.03
CA THR A 307 -2.80 -22.16 12.45
C THR A 307 -2.70 -22.10 13.99
N ARG A 308 -1.76 -22.84 14.55
CA ARG A 308 -1.44 -22.81 16.00
C ARG A 308 0.07 -22.90 16.24
N GLN A 309 0.79 -23.48 15.32
CA GLN A 309 2.23 -23.73 15.42
C GLN A 309 2.99 -22.85 14.43
N LEU A 310 4.22 -22.50 14.75
CA LEU A 310 5.06 -21.62 13.94
C LEU A 310 5.18 -22.08 12.48
N GLY A 311 5.35 -23.39 12.22
CA GLY A 311 5.43 -23.94 10.87
C GLY A 311 4.17 -23.71 10.04
N SER A 312 2.97 -23.90 10.63
CA SER A 312 1.71 -23.63 9.94
C SER A 312 1.52 -22.13 9.68
N PHE A 313 1.94 -21.27 10.61
CA PHE A 313 1.94 -19.81 10.37
C PHE A 313 2.84 -19.44 9.20
N TYR A 314 4.06 -19.96 9.12
CA TYR A 314 4.96 -19.69 7.98
C TYR A 314 4.35 -20.11 6.65
N THR A 315 3.75 -21.31 6.59
CA THR A 315 3.15 -21.81 5.35
C THR A 315 1.99 -20.92 4.91
N VAL A 316 1.04 -20.64 5.82
CA VAL A 316 -0.14 -19.83 5.49
C VAL A 316 0.26 -18.39 5.16
N ALA A 317 1.18 -17.78 5.92
CA ALA A 317 1.63 -16.41 5.68
C ALA A 317 2.38 -16.28 4.34
N ALA A 318 3.23 -17.24 3.97
CA ALA A 318 3.91 -17.23 2.68
C ALA A 318 2.90 -17.31 1.52
N LEU A 319 1.94 -18.24 1.58
CA LEU A 319 0.88 -18.36 0.57
C LEU A 319 0.00 -17.10 0.53
N PHE A 320 -0.33 -16.55 1.68
CA PHE A 320 -1.14 -15.35 1.80
C PHE A 320 -0.42 -14.12 1.22
N GLY A 321 0.83 -13.90 1.61
CA GLY A 321 1.66 -12.83 1.07
C GLY A 321 1.80 -12.92 -0.44
N PHE A 322 2.08 -14.14 -0.95
CA PHE A 322 2.19 -14.41 -2.38
C PHE A 322 0.91 -14.05 -3.14
N THR A 323 -0.26 -14.44 -2.62
CA THR A 323 -1.55 -14.21 -3.28
C THR A 323 -1.96 -12.74 -3.21
N TYR A 324 -2.02 -12.13 -2.00
CA TYR A 324 -2.55 -10.76 -1.89
C TYR A 324 -1.67 -9.72 -2.57
N ALA A 325 -0.35 -9.85 -2.43
CA ALA A 325 0.55 -8.88 -3.07
C ALA A 325 0.57 -9.04 -4.60
N GLY A 326 0.39 -10.26 -5.09
CA GLY A 326 0.34 -10.57 -6.51
C GLY A 326 -0.89 -9.98 -7.23
N VAL A 327 -2.02 -9.77 -6.55
CA VAL A 327 -3.20 -9.16 -7.18
C VAL A 327 -3.04 -7.65 -7.43
N MET A 328 -2.19 -6.97 -6.69
CA MET A 328 -2.07 -5.51 -6.74
C MET A 328 -1.71 -4.96 -8.14
N PRO A 329 -0.70 -5.48 -8.86
CA PRO A 329 -0.40 -5.00 -10.20
C PRO A 329 -1.51 -5.27 -11.22
N LEU A 330 -2.30 -6.32 -11.05
CA LEU A 330 -3.37 -6.70 -11.97
C LEU A 330 -4.49 -5.65 -12.04
N PHE A 331 -4.79 -4.96 -10.92
CA PHE A 331 -5.77 -3.87 -10.93
C PHE A 331 -5.38 -2.73 -11.88
N ALA A 332 -4.10 -2.35 -11.89
CA ALA A 332 -3.61 -1.31 -12.79
C ALA A 332 -3.68 -1.74 -14.26
N VAL A 333 -3.38 -3.02 -14.56
CA VAL A 333 -3.50 -3.57 -15.91
C VAL A 333 -4.95 -3.56 -16.37
N ILE A 334 -5.89 -4.06 -15.55
CA ILE A 334 -7.33 -4.08 -15.85
C ILE A 334 -7.87 -2.65 -16.03
N ALA A 335 -7.44 -1.70 -15.18
CA ALA A 335 -7.78 -0.31 -15.35
C ALA A 335 -7.35 0.20 -16.74
N ARG A 336 -6.11 -0.14 -17.15
CA ARG A 336 -5.55 0.26 -18.45
C ARG A 336 -6.26 -0.41 -19.63
N GLU A 337 -6.73 -1.64 -19.49
CA GLU A 337 -7.50 -2.35 -20.52
C GLU A 337 -8.90 -1.74 -20.75
N ASN A 338 -9.48 -1.12 -19.71
CA ASN A 338 -10.86 -0.63 -19.75
C ASN A 338 -10.99 0.88 -19.92
N PHE A 339 -9.94 1.66 -19.62
CA PHE A 339 -10.01 3.13 -19.59
C PHE A 339 -8.90 3.78 -20.42
N PRO A 340 -9.20 4.92 -21.11
CA PRO A 340 -8.22 5.69 -21.85
C PRO A 340 -7.11 6.24 -20.95
N LEU A 341 -5.88 6.34 -21.51
CA LEU A 341 -4.69 6.82 -20.79
C LEU A 341 -4.89 8.19 -20.11
N ARG A 342 -5.62 9.08 -20.76
CA ARG A 342 -5.87 10.46 -20.29
C ARG A 342 -6.63 10.55 -18.97
N MET A 343 -7.37 9.50 -18.56
CA MET A 343 -8.12 9.48 -17.30
C MET A 343 -7.57 8.47 -16.28
N MET A 344 -6.41 7.88 -16.55
CA MET A 344 -5.82 6.87 -15.68
C MET A 344 -5.53 7.39 -14.27
N GLY A 345 -5.13 8.66 -14.13
CA GLY A 345 -4.94 9.28 -12.82
C GLY A 345 -6.20 9.24 -11.95
N THR A 346 -7.35 9.59 -12.54
CA THR A 346 -8.66 9.55 -11.86
C THR A 346 -9.08 8.12 -11.54
N VAL A 347 -8.91 7.19 -12.48
CA VAL A 347 -9.28 5.77 -12.29
C VAL A 347 -8.41 5.12 -11.21
N ILE A 348 -7.09 5.31 -11.28
CA ILE A 348 -6.17 4.80 -10.25
C ILE A 348 -6.42 5.48 -8.90
N GLY A 349 -6.69 6.79 -8.89
CA GLY A 349 -7.06 7.51 -7.68
C GLY A 349 -8.29 6.93 -7.00
N GLY A 350 -9.34 6.63 -7.77
CA GLY A 350 -10.56 6.00 -7.25
C GLY A 350 -10.33 4.58 -6.71
N THR A 351 -9.52 3.77 -7.41
CA THR A 351 -9.16 2.44 -6.92
C THR A 351 -8.28 2.50 -5.67
N THR A 352 -7.33 3.45 -5.58
CA THR A 352 -6.49 3.65 -4.41
C THR A 352 -7.31 4.08 -3.19
N MET A 353 -8.26 5.00 -3.39
CA MET A 353 -9.17 5.41 -2.31
C MET A 353 -9.98 4.21 -1.79
N ALA A 354 -10.58 3.42 -2.69
CA ALA A 354 -11.34 2.24 -2.32
C ALA A 354 -10.48 1.19 -1.60
N SER A 355 -9.27 0.94 -2.11
CA SER A 355 -8.29 0.05 -1.47
C SER A 355 -7.95 0.51 -0.06
N SER A 356 -7.69 1.80 0.13
CA SER A 356 -7.37 2.36 1.45
C SER A 356 -8.53 2.27 2.43
N LEU A 357 -9.77 2.49 1.96
CA LEU A 357 -10.98 2.27 2.77
C LEU A 357 -11.17 0.80 3.14
N GLY A 358 -10.87 -0.13 2.21
CA GLY A 358 -10.85 -1.57 2.51
C GLY A 358 -9.81 -1.91 3.57
N MET A 359 -8.59 -1.34 3.46
CA MET A 359 -7.54 -1.49 4.46
C MET A 359 -7.91 -0.93 5.83
N ALA A 360 -8.74 0.10 5.89
CA ALA A 360 -9.18 0.71 7.14
C ALA A 360 -10.07 -0.21 8.00
N LEU A 361 -10.75 -1.19 7.39
CA LEU A 361 -11.70 -2.06 8.10
C LEU A 361 -11.00 -3.07 9.02
N GLY A 362 -9.94 -3.73 8.52
CA GLY A 362 -9.30 -4.85 9.21
C GLY A 362 -8.85 -4.54 10.62
N PRO A 363 -8.11 -3.45 10.86
CA PRO A 363 -7.60 -3.11 12.18
C PRO A 363 -8.70 -2.98 13.25
N VAL A 364 -9.76 -2.19 12.96
CA VAL A 364 -10.85 -1.96 13.94
C VAL A 364 -11.72 -3.20 14.10
N VAL A 365 -12.07 -3.87 13.00
CA VAL A 365 -12.91 -5.09 13.05
C VAL A 365 -12.18 -6.23 13.78
N GLY A 366 -10.88 -6.41 13.51
CA GLY A 366 -10.07 -7.41 14.18
C GLY A 366 -9.88 -7.12 15.67
N GLY A 367 -9.74 -5.83 16.04
CA GLY A 367 -9.72 -5.40 17.43
C GLY A 367 -11.05 -5.71 18.15
N LEU A 368 -12.18 -5.33 17.57
CA LEU A 368 -13.52 -5.60 18.11
C LEU A 368 -13.78 -7.09 18.31
N ILE A 369 -13.43 -7.91 17.30
CA ILE A 369 -13.57 -9.36 17.39
C ILE A 369 -12.72 -9.92 18.54
N TYR A 370 -11.47 -9.45 18.67
CA TYR A 370 -10.60 -9.92 19.74
C TYR A 370 -11.09 -9.50 21.13
N ASP A 371 -11.48 -8.24 21.30
CA ASP A 371 -11.98 -7.74 22.60
C ASP A 371 -13.28 -8.41 23.02
N THR A 372 -14.15 -8.83 22.04
CA THR A 372 -15.44 -9.48 22.31
C THR A 372 -15.28 -10.99 22.55
N PHE A 373 -14.49 -11.67 21.72
CA PHE A 373 -14.44 -13.14 21.70
C PHE A 373 -13.11 -13.72 22.21
N THR A 374 -12.13 -12.89 22.53
CA THR A 374 -10.73 -13.30 22.88
C THR A 374 -10.08 -14.23 21.86
N SER A 375 -10.56 -14.16 20.61
CA SER A 375 -10.15 -15.03 19.50
C SER A 375 -10.15 -14.26 18.20
N TYR A 376 -9.19 -14.55 17.32
CA TYR A 376 -9.13 -14.02 15.96
C TYR A 376 -9.85 -14.89 14.91
N ALA A 377 -10.44 -16.02 15.29
CA ALA A 377 -11.08 -16.92 14.31
C ALA A 377 -12.18 -16.22 13.47
N GLY A 378 -13.03 -15.41 14.10
CA GLY A 378 -14.05 -14.63 13.42
C GLY A 378 -13.50 -13.63 12.41
N LEU A 379 -12.32 -13.05 12.67
CA LEU A 379 -11.63 -12.16 11.74
C LEU A 379 -11.25 -12.87 10.44
N PHE A 380 -10.67 -14.06 10.54
CA PHE A 380 -10.23 -14.82 9.36
C PHE A 380 -11.39 -15.40 8.57
N ILE A 381 -12.48 -15.79 9.25
CA ILE A 381 -13.74 -16.20 8.60
C ILE A 381 -14.38 -15.01 7.86
N GLY A 382 -14.39 -13.83 8.48
CA GLY A 382 -14.86 -12.59 7.85
C GLY A 382 -14.00 -12.22 6.65
N ALA A 383 -12.67 -12.32 6.75
CA ALA A 383 -11.73 -12.12 5.65
C ALA A 383 -12.01 -13.08 4.47
N PHE A 384 -12.25 -14.37 4.74
CA PHE A 384 -12.67 -15.33 3.73
C PHE A 384 -13.95 -14.89 3.02
N SER A 385 -14.99 -14.49 3.78
CA SER A 385 -16.27 -14.05 3.23
C SER A 385 -16.12 -12.82 2.32
N LEU A 386 -15.34 -11.83 2.74
CA LEU A 386 -15.00 -10.64 1.93
C LEU A 386 -14.23 -11.04 0.66
N GLY A 387 -13.28 -11.99 0.76
CA GLY A 387 -12.52 -12.51 -0.36
C GLY A 387 -13.38 -13.24 -1.39
N ILE A 388 -14.37 -14.01 -0.94
CA ILE A 388 -15.38 -14.61 -1.83
C ILE A 388 -16.20 -13.51 -2.51
N GLY A 389 -16.59 -12.46 -1.78
CA GLY A 389 -17.23 -11.28 -2.38
C GLY A 389 -16.37 -10.62 -3.47
N ALA A 390 -15.08 -10.45 -3.21
CA ALA A 390 -14.13 -9.92 -4.19
C ALA A 390 -14.01 -10.82 -5.44
N PHE A 391 -13.91 -12.14 -5.24
CA PHE A 391 -13.90 -13.13 -6.31
C PHE A 391 -15.16 -13.06 -7.18
N LEU A 392 -16.36 -13.07 -6.55
CA LEU A 392 -17.64 -12.99 -7.27
C LEU A 392 -17.78 -11.67 -8.04
N CYS A 393 -17.36 -10.54 -7.43
CA CYS A 393 -17.35 -9.25 -8.10
C CYS A 393 -16.39 -9.25 -9.30
N ALA A 394 -15.19 -9.80 -9.15
CA ALA A 394 -14.20 -9.86 -10.21
C ALA A 394 -14.63 -10.76 -11.38
N LEU A 395 -15.48 -11.78 -11.17
CA LEU A 395 -16.06 -12.58 -12.25
C LEU A 395 -16.80 -11.72 -13.28
N ALA A 396 -17.35 -10.57 -12.87
CA ALA A 396 -17.99 -9.66 -13.80
C ALA A 396 -17.04 -9.12 -14.87
N PHE A 397 -15.72 -8.97 -14.57
CA PHE A 397 -14.74 -8.56 -15.60
C PHE A 397 -14.62 -9.58 -16.73
N THR A 398 -14.80 -10.87 -16.46
CA THR A 398 -14.70 -11.91 -17.50
C THR A 398 -15.91 -11.90 -18.44
N ARG A 399 -17.01 -11.26 -18.04
CA ARG A 399 -18.26 -11.15 -18.80
C ARG A 399 -18.42 -9.81 -19.52
N LEU A 400 -17.61 -8.81 -19.19
CA LEU A 400 -17.66 -7.53 -19.88
C LEU A 400 -17.15 -7.70 -21.32
N PRO A 401 -17.86 -7.14 -22.32
CA PRO A 401 -17.36 -7.13 -23.67
C PRO A 401 -16.04 -6.35 -23.72
N ARG A 402 -14.98 -7.00 -24.17
CA ARG A 402 -13.70 -6.32 -24.43
C ARG A 402 -13.99 -5.22 -25.43
N ARG A 403 -13.84 -3.95 -25.05
CA ARG A 403 -13.77 -2.87 -26.02
C ARG A 403 -12.54 -3.16 -26.87
N GLN A 404 -12.78 -3.59 -28.11
CA GLN A 404 -11.75 -3.65 -29.13
C GLN A 404 -11.23 -2.22 -29.25
N MET A 405 -10.03 -1.95 -28.74
CA MET A 405 -9.27 -0.81 -29.21
C MET A 405 -9.02 -1.11 -30.68
N VAL A 406 -9.73 -0.39 -31.54
CA VAL A 406 -9.41 -0.36 -32.97
C VAL A 406 -7.94 0.03 -33.04
N ALA A 407 -7.11 -0.92 -33.41
CA ALA A 407 -5.74 -0.68 -33.80
C ALA A 407 -5.80 0.27 -35.00
N VAL A 408 -5.49 1.54 -34.79
CA VAL A 408 -5.05 2.39 -35.88
C VAL A 408 -3.62 1.93 -36.17
N VAL A 409 -3.52 0.95 -37.04
CA VAL A 409 -2.34 0.69 -37.85
C VAL A 409 -2.48 1.57 -39.07
N ALA A 410 -1.70 2.60 -39.16
CA ALA A 410 -1.15 3.16 -40.38
C ALA A 410 0.00 4.11 -39.98
#